data_6f5484e7fcdb29d70a5f523ec07dd6b8
#
_entry.id   6f5484e7fcdb29d70a5f523ec07dd6b8
#
_cell.length_a   1.000
_cell.length_b   1.000
_cell.length_c   1.000
_cell.angle_alpha   90.00
_cell.angle_beta   90.00
_cell.angle_gamma   90.00
#
_symmetry.space_group_name_H-M   'P 1'
#
loop_
_entity.id
_entity.type
_entity.pdbx_description
1 polymer ?
#
loop_
_entity_poly.entity_id
_entity_poly.type
_entity_poly.pdbx_seq_one_letter_code
_entity_poly.pdbx_strand_id
1 'polypeptide(L)'
;MTGWEACEVSVILPALDEEETIGACLTKIKGVFLDNAIRGEIIVADASSDRTPEIARSMGAIVIRPEKGGYGNAYLAAFDLAHGQCYVMGDSDDTYNFREIPLLLAPLKNGADLVIGSRFKGTIHPGSMTALHRYIGNPLLTWMVNLIFHTRFSDTHSGFRAITKEALTRLNIKTGGMEFASEMLIMASKENLRIKEVPINYYPRKAPSKLHSFADGWRHIRFVLLMKPLPFIAIPGSIFAGVGFLLMTFFYVKGNVEASHLHTFILGAIMVMGGLQVVLSALLMKTYSVIHGFEKKTGIIELFMRYHNLEKFLLSGAFLAFFGILIGFNIIIQWISENFGILSQISTAIISLVLVTTGLQIFLFAVFQSMMLLNENNSSGS
;
A
#
# COMPACT_ATOMS: atom_id res chain seq x y z
N MET A 1 -27.43 -27.18 3.41
CA MET A 1 -28.12 -26.38 2.38
C MET A 1 -28.35 -25.00 2.94
N THR A 2 -27.45 -24.06 2.72
CA THR A 2 -27.64 -22.66 3.11
C THR A 2 -28.51 -22.01 2.03
N GLY A 3 -29.81 -21.93 2.29
CA GLY A 3 -30.75 -21.26 1.42
C GLY A 3 -30.47 -19.76 1.44
N TRP A 4 -30.09 -19.20 0.32
CA TRP A 4 -30.01 -17.76 0.12
C TRP A 4 -31.45 -17.26 -0.11
N GLU A 5 -32.11 -16.86 0.97
CA GLU A 5 -33.47 -16.35 0.94
C GLU A 5 -33.46 -14.82 0.82
N ALA A 6 -34.22 -14.28 -0.09
CA ALA A 6 -34.38 -12.87 -0.48
C ALA A 6 -33.44 -12.41 -1.63
N CYS A 7 -32.68 -11.36 -1.54
CA CYS A 7 -31.69 -10.92 -2.56
C CYS A 7 -30.41 -11.74 -2.42
N GLU A 8 -30.07 -12.52 -3.46
CA GLU A 8 -28.89 -13.39 -3.41
C GLU A 8 -27.60 -12.66 -3.77
N VAL A 9 -27.67 -11.77 -4.78
CA VAL A 9 -26.50 -11.15 -5.39
C VAL A 9 -26.73 -9.67 -5.62
N SER A 10 -25.84 -8.83 -5.15
CA SER A 10 -25.73 -7.43 -5.60
C SER A 10 -24.54 -7.30 -6.55
N VAL A 11 -24.79 -6.93 -7.80
CA VAL A 11 -23.73 -6.60 -8.75
C VAL A 11 -23.45 -5.11 -8.68
N ILE A 12 -22.21 -4.74 -8.41
CA ILE A 12 -21.80 -3.36 -8.16
C ILE A 12 -20.84 -2.92 -9.26
N LEU A 13 -21.18 -1.80 -9.90
CA LEU A 13 -20.44 -1.20 -11.00
C LEU A 13 -20.08 0.23 -10.66
N PRO A 14 -18.79 0.58 -10.45
CA PRO A 14 -18.36 1.97 -10.46
C PRO A 14 -18.44 2.50 -11.89
N ALA A 15 -18.96 3.69 -12.07
CA ALA A 15 -19.09 4.31 -13.39
C ALA A 15 -18.59 5.78 -13.38
N LEU A 16 -17.88 6.14 -14.45
CA LEU A 16 -17.46 7.50 -14.72
C LEU A 16 -17.43 7.70 -16.24
N ASP A 17 -18.40 8.42 -16.80
CA ASP A 17 -18.54 8.69 -18.23
C ASP A 17 -18.42 7.42 -19.09
N GLU A 18 -19.33 6.47 -18.89
CA GLU A 18 -19.37 5.16 -19.55
C GLU A 18 -20.71 4.96 -20.33
N GLU A 19 -21.28 6.03 -20.88
CA GLU A 19 -22.57 5.97 -21.59
C GLU A 19 -22.60 4.97 -22.77
N GLU A 20 -21.43 4.73 -23.41
CA GLU A 20 -21.32 3.79 -24.53
C GLU A 20 -21.33 2.32 -24.10
N THR A 21 -20.99 2.01 -22.84
CA THR A 21 -20.69 0.64 -22.39
C THR A 21 -21.63 0.16 -21.30
N ILE A 22 -22.13 1.05 -20.45
CA ILE A 22 -22.98 0.69 -19.29
C ILE A 22 -24.21 -0.13 -19.69
N GLY A 23 -24.88 0.22 -20.81
CA GLY A 23 -26.04 -0.51 -21.29
C GLY A 23 -25.74 -1.96 -21.67
N ALA A 24 -24.58 -2.21 -22.29
CA ALA A 24 -24.13 -3.57 -22.63
C ALA A 24 -23.83 -4.39 -21.37
N CYS A 25 -23.16 -3.77 -20.37
CA CYS A 25 -22.88 -4.41 -19.08
C CYS A 25 -24.17 -4.84 -18.37
N LEU A 26 -25.13 -3.91 -18.25
CA LEU A 26 -26.42 -4.18 -17.60
C LEU A 26 -27.22 -5.25 -18.32
N THR A 27 -27.21 -5.26 -19.65
CA THR A 27 -27.88 -6.30 -20.46
C THR A 27 -27.30 -7.69 -20.17
N LYS A 28 -25.96 -7.81 -20.12
CA LYS A 28 -25.29 -9.07 -19.81
C LYS A 28 -25.62 -9.55 -18.40
N ILE A 29 -25.61 -8.66 -17.40
CA ILE A 29 -25.92 -9.01 -16.01
C ILE A 29 -27.36 -9.50 -15.88
N LYS A 30 -28.32 -8.77 -16.46
CA LYS A 30 -29.73 -9.17 -16.45
C LYS A 30 -29.97 -10.51 -17.14
N GLY A 31 -29.29 -10.75 -18.27
CA GLY A 31 -29.34 -12.06 -18.95
C GLY A 31 -28.88 -13.18 -18.02
N VAL A 32 -27.77 -12.98 -17.30
CA VAL A 32 -27.25 -13.96 -16.31
C VAL A 32 -28.25 -14.20 -15.18
N PHE A 33 -28.88 -13.16 -14.67
CA PHE A 33 -29.89 -13.29 -13.62
C PHE A 33 -31.08 -14.15 -14.10
N LEU A 34 -31.55 -13.91 -15.31
CA LEU A 34 -32.65 -14.69 -15.92
C LEU A 34 -32.23 -16.13 -16.20
N ASP A 35 -31.11 -16.34 -16.88
CA ASP A 35 -30.64 -17.66 -17.33
C ASP A 35 -30.30 -18.60 -16.15
N ASN A 36 -29.92 -18.05 -15.01
CA ASN A 36 -29.50 -18.80 -13.82
C ASN A 36 -30.47 -18.68 -12.64
N ALA A 37 -31.66 -18.08 -12.85
CA ALA A 37 -32.70 -17.85 -11.84
C ALA A 37 -32.13 -17.16 -10.57
N ILE A 38 -31.20 -16.18 -10.76
CA ILE A 38 -30.58 -15.43 -9.67
C ILE A 38 -31.48 -14.26 -9.28
N ARG A 39 -31.86 -14.19 -8.02
CA ARG A 39 -32.54 -13.03 -7.43
C ARG A 39 -31.51 -11.97 -7.04
N GLY A 40 -31.23 -11.06 -7.95
CA GLY A 40 -30.18 -10.07 -7.79
C GLY A 40 -30.64 -8.65 -8.05
N GLU A 41 -29.85 -7.71 -7.55
CA GLU A 41 -29.93 -6.29 -7.84
C GLU A 41 -28.65 -5.79 -8.52
N ILE A 42 -28.76 -4.67 -9.23
CA ILE A 42 -27.61 -4.02 -9.86
C ILE A 42 -27.50 -2.61 -9.29
N ILE A 43 -26.34 -2.28 -8.75
CA ILE A 43 -26.04 -0.96 -8.18
C ILE A 43 -24.95 -0.33 -9.04
N VAL A 44 -25.20 0.86 -9.55
CA VAL A 44 -24.23 1.66 -10.30
C VAL A 44 -23.84 2.84 -9.43
N ALA A 45 -22.59 2.84 -8.99
CA ALA A 45 -22.00 3.95 -8.22
C ALA A 45 -21.38 4.95 -9.22
N ASP A 46 -22.13 5.98 -9.56
CA ASP A 46 -21.90 6.85 -10.69
C ASP A 46 -21.38 8.23 -10.28
N ALA A 47 -20.29 8.67 -10.93
CA ALA A 47 -19.75 10.01 -10.81
C ALA A 47 -19.69 10.74 -12.16
N SER A 48 -20.43 10.27 -13.16
CA SER A 48 -20.39 10.75 -14.54
C SER A 48 -21.00 12.12 -14.72
N SER A 49 -20.60 12.77 -15.82
CA SER A 49 -21.17 14.00 -16.35
C SER A 49 -21.97 13.79 -17.65
N ASP A 50 -21.91 12.59 -18.22
CA ASP A 50 -22.62 12.16 -19.43
C ASP A 50 -23.97 11.48 -19.08
N ARG A 51 -24.57 10.77 -20.03
CA ARG A 51 -25.85 10.08 -19.85
C ARG A 51 -25.75 8.71 -19.18
N THR A 52 -24.61 8.34 -18.61
CA THR A 52 -24.43 7.06 -17.91
C THR A 52 -25.54 6.81 -16.86
N PRO A 53 -25.84 7.75 -15.92
CA PRO A 53 -26.82 7.52 -14.88
C PRO A 53 -28.26 7.39 -15.41
N GLU A 54 -28.64 8.13 -16.47
CA GLU A 54 -29.95 8.04 -17.11
C GLU A 54 -30.14 6.66 -17.76
N ILE A 55 -29.11 6.20 -18.50
CA ILE A 55 -29.14 4.87 -19.14
C ILE A 55 -29.26 3.79 -18.07
N ALA A 56 -28.46 3.86 -17.00
CA ALA A 56 -28.50 2.88 -15.94
C ALA A 56 -29.89 2.80 -15.25
N ARG A 57 -30.49 3.97 -14.91
CA ARG A 57 -31.83 4.02 -14.31
C ARG A 57 -32.90 3.47 -15.25
N SER A 58 -32.88 3.84 -16.54
CA SER A 58 -33.85 3.36 -17.52
C SER A 58 -33.82 1.84 -17.69
N MET A 59 -32.66 1.25 -17.44
CA MET A 59 -32.48 -0.21 -17.41
C MET A 59 -32.72 -0.82 -16.02
N GLY A 60 -33.30 -0.09 -15.04
CA GLY A 60 -33.71 -0.61 -13.74
C GLY A 60 -32.53 -0.90 -12.78
N ALA A 61 -31.38 -0.29 -12.97
CA ALA A 61 -30.31 -0.30 -11.99
C ALA A 61 -30.57 0.76 -10.89
N ILE A 62 -30.15 0.45 -9.68
CA ILE A 62 -30.08 1.42 -8.57
C ILE A 62 -28.87 2.30 -8.82
N VAL A 63 -29.06 3.60 -9.01
CA VAL A 63 -27.98 4.53 -9.29
C VAL A 63 -27.75 5.44 -8.09
N ILE A 64 -26.53 5.40 -7.55
CA ILE A 64 -26.10 6.22 -6.42
C ILE A 64 -24.96 7.15 -6.85
N ARG A 65 -24.84 8.30 -6.19
CA ARG A 65 -23.70 9.20 -6.37
C ARG A 65 -22.85 9.17 -5.11
N PRO A 66 -21.61 8.64 -5.17
CA PRO A 66 -20.69 8.65 -4.04
C PRO A 66 -20.37 10.09 -3.59
N GLU A 67 -20.35 10.36 -2.29
CA GLU A 67 -19.99 11.67 -1.75
C GLU A 67 -18.55 12.08 -2.10
N LYS A 68 -17.66 11.10 -2.18
CA LYS A 68 -16.24 11.30 -2.52
C LYS A 68 -15.93 10.58 -3.83
N GLY A 69 -15.24 11.28 -4.72
CA GLY A 69 -14.73 10.66 -5.95
C GLY A 69 -13.68 9.58 -5.65
N GLY A 70 -13.57 8.60 -6.53
CA GLY A 70 -12.57 7.54 -6.47
C GLY A 70 -13.17 6.15 -6.59
N TYR A 71 -12.40 5.23 -7.16
CA TYR A 71 -12.81 3.86 -7.45
C TYR A 71 -13.25 3.09 -6.19
N GLY A 72 -12.44 3.15 -5.13
CA GLY A 72 -12.78 2.51 -3.85
C GLY A 72 -13.97 3.17 -3.17
N ASN A 73 -14.09 4.51 -3.19
CA ASN A 73 -15.21 5.22 -2.61
C ASN A 73 -16.54 4.84 -3.28
N ALA A 74 -16.53 4.56 -4.58
CA ALA A 74 -17.70 4.09 -5.31
C ALA A 74 -18.18 2.73 -4.77
N TYR A 75 -17.27 1.80 -4.56
CA TYR A 75 -17.62 0.50 -3.96
C TYR A 75 -18.08 0.62 -2.51
N LEU A 76 -17.38 1.40 -1.68
CA LEU A 76 -17.74 1.57 -0.27
C LEU A 76 -19.16 2.13 -0.14
N ALA A 77 -19.49 3.19 -0.90
CA ALA A 77 -20.85 3.75 -0.90
C ALA A 77 -21.93 2.76 -1.38
N ALA A 78 -21.58 1.89 -2.34
CA ALA A 78 -22.52 0.90 -2.85
C ALA A 78 -22.72 -0.28 -1.89
N PHE A 79 -21.69 -0.71 -1.16
CA PHE A 79 -21.79 -1.78 -0.18
C PHE A 79 -22.77 -1.46 0.95
N ASP A 80 -22.85 -0.20 1.38
CA ASP A 80 -23.77 0.26 2.43
C ASP A 80 -25.25 0.12 2.03
N LEU A 81 -25.55 0.13 0.72
CA LEU A 81 -26.89 0.05 0.17
C LEU A 81 -27.24 -1.34 -0.38
N ALA A 82 -26.26 -2.21 -0.49
CA ALA A 82 -26.43 -3.51 -1.11
C ALA A 82 -27.12 -4.52 -0.16
N HIS A 83 -28.16 -5.22 -0.68
CA HIS A 83 -28.96 -6.16 0.08
C HIS A 83 -28.56 -7.63 -0.12
N GLY A 84 -27.72 -7.92 -1.14
CA GLY A 84 -27.31 -9.28 -1.50
C GLY A 84 -26.54 -10.00 -0.40
N GLN A 85 -26.62 -11.33 -0.39
CA GLN A 85 -25.83 -12.20 0.47
C GLN A 85 -24.38 -12.29 -0.03
N CYS A 86 -24.15 -11.99 -1.30
CA CYS A 86 -22.82 -11.79 -1.87
C CYS A 86 -22.82 -10.62 -2.85
N TYR A 87 -21.66 -10.06 -3.02
CA TYR A 87 -21.41 -8.91 -3.88
C TYR A 87 -20.49 -9.32 -5.03
N VAL A 88 -20.91 -9.02 -6.25
CA VAL A 88 -20.10 -9.15 -7.45
C VAL A 88 -19.66 -7.76 -7.87
N MET A 89 -18.39 -7.57 -8.04
CA MET A 89 -17.73 -6.32 -8.42
C MET A 89 -17.22 -6.43 -9.85
N GLY A 90 -17.34 -5.38 -10.65
CA GLY A 90 -16.82 -5.34 -12.01
C GLY A 90 -16.86 -3.92 -12.56
N ASP A 91 -16.04 -3.65 -13.58
CA ASP A 91 -15.94 -2.32 -14.19
C ASP A 91 -17.04 -2.13 -15.25
N SER A 92 -17.54 -0.91 -15.41
CA SER A 92 -18.63 -0.55 -16.32
C SER A 92 -18.19 -0.33 -17.78
N ASP A 93 -16.90 -0.55 -18.10
CA ASP A 93 -16.27 -0.28 -19.41
C ASP A 93 -16.33 -1.45 -20.41
N ASP A 94 -17.11 -2.48 -20.09
CA ASP A 94 -17.33 -3.70 -20.89
C ASP A 94 -16.06 -4.57 -21.13
N THR A 95 -15.00 -4.35 -20.36
CA THR A 95 -13.77 -5.15 -20.44
C THR A 95 -13.92 -6.52 -19.79
N TYR A 96 -14.82 -6.67 -18.82
CA TYR A 96 -15.20 -7.95 -18.22
C TYR A 96 -16.48 -8.51 -18.83
N ASN A 97 -16.48 -9.83 -19.05
CA ASN A 97 -17.68 -10.51 -19.51
C ASN A 97 -18.58 -10.88 -18.31
N PHE A 98 -19.60 -10.09 -18.03
CA PHE A 98 -20.53 -10.35 -16.93
C PHE A 98 -21.31 -11.68 -17.09
N ARG A 99 -21.32 -12.30 -18.26
CA ARG A 99 -21.83 -13.68 -18.41
C ARG A 99 -21.02 -14.70 -17.62
N GLU A 100 -19.83 -14.35 -17.16
CA GLU A 100 -18.96 -15.18 -16.33
C GLU A 100 -19.24 -15.04 -14.82
N ILE A 101 -20.24 -14.26 -14.40
CA ILE A 101 -20.68 -14.17 -12.99
C ILE A 101 -20.86 -15.55 -12.33
N PRO A 102 -21.48 -16.55 -12.98
CA PRO A 102 -21.63 -17.88 -12.38
C PRO A 102 -20.30 -18.54 -12.00
N LEU A 103 -19.20 -18.27 -12.72
CA LEU A 103 -17.86 -18.77 -12.38
C LEU A 103 -17.35 -18.19 -11.06
N LEU A 104 -17.72 -16.95 -10.75
CA LEU A 104 -17.36 -16.31 -9.47
C LEU A 104 -18.26 -16.81 -8.33
N LEU A 105 -19.53 -17.05 -8.60
CA LEU A 105 -20.52 -17.47 -7.58
C LEU A 105 -20.34 -18.93 -7.17
N ALA A 106 -19.94 -19.82 -8.07
CA ALA A 106 -19.81 -21.24 -7.79
C ALA A 106 -18.82 -21.55 -6.63
N PRO A 107 -17.60 -20.96 -6.57
CA PRO A 107 -16.72 -21.18 -5.44
C PRO A 107 -17.25 -20.58 -4.13
N LEU A 108 -17.99 -19.43 -4.15
CA LEU A 108 -18.62 -18.87 -2.96
C LEU A 108 -19.65 -19.86 -2.38
N LYS A 109 -20.50 -20.45 -3.24
CA LYS A 109 -21.46 -21.48 -2.84
C LYS A 109 -20.78 -22.71 -2.23
N ASN A 110 -19.53 -23.00 -2.65
CA ASN A 110 -18.70 -24.09 -2.14
C ASN A 110 -17.81 -23.67 -0.97
N GLY A 111 -18.14 -22.56 -0.32
CA GLY A 111 -17.52 -22.14 0.92
C GLY A 111 -16.29 -21.24 0.78
N ALA A 112 -15.97 -20.69 -0.39
CA ALA A 112 -15.02 -19.60 -0.48
C ALA A 112 -15.64 -18.31 0.07
N ASP A 113 -14.80 -17.43 0.62
CA ASP A 113 -15.22 -16.16 1.18
C ASP A 113 -15.04 -15.03 0.17
N LEU A 114 -14.00 -15.12 -0.67
CA LEU A 114 -13.66 -14.18 -1.74
C LEU A 114 -13.21 -14.95 -2.99
N VAL A 115 -13.70 -14.54 -4.16
CA VAL A 115 -13.30 -15.10 -5.46
C VAL A 115 -12.80 -13.99 -6.37
N ILE A 116 -11.65 -14.22 -7.01
CA ILE A 116 -11.02 -13.30 -7.95
C ILE A 116 -11.13 -13.89 -9.35
N GLY A 117 -11.66 -13.14 -10.29
CA GLY A 117 -11.55 -13.44 -11.71
C GLY A 117 -10.16 -13.08 -12.21
N SER A 118 -9.29 -14.07 -12.36
CA SER A 118 -7.92 -13.83 -12.81
C SER A 118 -7.84 -13.75 -14.33
N ARG A 119 -7.37 -12.61 -14.83
CA ARG A 119 -7.09 -12.38 -16.25
C ARG A 119 -5.90 -13.20 -16.72
N PHE A 120 -4.91 -13.41 -15.83
CA PHE A 120 -3.68 -14.17 -16.13
C PHE A 120 -3.87 -15.69 -16.12
N LYS A 121 -4.94 -16.20 -15.49
CA LYS A 121 -5.35 -17.61 -15.58
C LYS A 121 -6.29 -17.89 -16.76
N GLY A 122 -6.92 -16.83 -17.28
CA GLY A 122 -7.84 -16.89 -18.40
C GLY A 122 -7.25 -16.37 -19.71
N THR A 123 -8.07 -15.72 -20.52
CA THR A 123 -7.68 -15.21 -21.83
C THR A 123 -7.66 -13.68 -21.82
N ILE A 124 -6.49 -13.10 -22.07
CA ILE A 124 -6.34 -11.67 -22.34
C ILE A 124 -6.38 -11.47 -23.85
N HIS A 125 -7.50 -10.95 -24.36
CA HIS A 125 -7.69 -10.74 -25.79
C HIS A 125 -6.72 -9.66 -26.34
N PRO A 126 -6.35 -9.72 -27.63
CA PRO A 126 -5.48 -8.71 -28.24
C PRO A 126 -6.07 -7.29 -28.07
N GLY A 127 -5.21 -6.33 -27.70
CA GLY A 127 -5.62 -4.93 -27.49
C GLY A 127 -6.29 -4.61 -26.14
N SER A 128 -6.57 -5.60 -25.28
CA SER A 128 -7.23 -5.38 -23.99
C SER A 128 -6.29 -4.87 -22.90
N MET A 129 -5.00 -5.11 -23.01
CA MET A 129 -4.00 -4.70 -22.04
C MET A 129 -2.71 -4.27 -22.75
N THR A 130 -2.11 -3.16 -22.32
CA THR A 130 -0.82 -2.71 -22.87
C THR A 130 0.29 -3.70 -22.50
N ALA A 131 1.34 -3.82 -23.33
CA ALA A 131 2.47 -4.69 -23.06
C ALA A 131 3.15 -4.38 -21.71
N LEU A 132 3.24 -3.08 -21.35
CA LEU A 132 3.78 -2.65 -20.06
C LEU A 132 2.97 -3.20 -18.89
N HIS A 133 1.64 -3.11 -18.92
CA HIS A 133 0.79 -3.65 -17.87
C HIS A 133 0.79 -5.18 -17.84
N ARG A 134 0.80 -5.83 -19.02
CA ARG A 134 0.73 -7.29 -19.13
C ARG A 134 1.99 -7.98 -18.62
N TYR A 135 3.17 -7.47 -18.98
CA TYR A 135 4.43 -8.17 -18.76
C TYR A 135 5.27 -7.61 -17.61
N ILE A 136 5.04 -6.37 -17.20
CA ILE A 136 5.84 -5.70 -16.17
C ILE A 136 4.94 -5.23 -15.00
N GLY A 137 4.02 -4.32 -15.22
CA GLY A 137 3.28 -3.62 -14.16
C GLY A 137 2.49 -4.57 -13.27
N ASN A 138 1.51 -5.27 -13.81
CA ASN A 138 0.67 -6.19 -13.03
C ASN A 138 1.47 -7.36 -12.42
N PRO A 139 2.39 -8.03 -13.15
CA PRO A 139 3.22 -9.08 -12.56
C PRO A 139 4.10 -8.59 -11.42
N LEU A 140 4.76 -7.42 -11.57
CA LEU A 140 5.62 -6.85 -10.53
C LEU A 140 4.81 -6.51 -9.27
N LEU A 141 3.67 -5.83 -9.41
CA LEU A 141 2.82 -5.46 -8.28
C LEU A 141 2.22 -6.70 -7.61
N THR A 142 1.80 -7.70 -8.39
CA THR A 142 1.31 -8.97 -7.86
C THR A 142 2.42 -9.73 -7.12
N TRP A 143 3.64 -9.77 -7.68
CA TRP A 143 4.80 -10.36 -7.02
C TRP A 143 5.12 -9.66 -5.69
N MET A 144 5.07 -8.31 -5.64
CA MET A 144 5.27 -7.56 -4.40
C MET A 144 4.24 -7.94 -3.34
N VAL A 145 2.94 -7.99 -3.69
CA VAL A 145 1.88 -8.40 -2.76
C VAL A 145 2.12 -9.82 -2.27
N ASN A 146 2.42 -10.75 -3.16
CA ASN A 146 2.68 -12.15 -2.82
C ASN A 146 3.88 -12.30 -1.88
N LEU A 147 4.98 -11.60 -2.15
CA LEU A 147 6.18 -11.61 -1.32
C LEU A 147 5.90 -11.05 0.09
N ILE A 148 5.17 -9.95 0.16
CA ILE A 148 4.92 -9.20 1.41
C ILE A 148 3.92 -9.90 2.32
N PHE A 149 2.87 -10.46 1.73
CA PHE A 149 1.78 -11.06 2.49
C PHE A 149 1.78 -12.59 2.45
N HIS A 150 2.85 -13.20 1.89
CA HIS A 150 3.02 -14.65 1.75
C HIS A 150 1.83 -15.32 1.06
N THR A 151 1.30 -14.65 0.03
CA THR A 151 0.17 -15.11 -0.79
C THR A 151 0.65 -15.71 -2.12
N ARG A 152 -0.28 -16.26 -2.91
CA ARG A 152 0.02 -16.85 -4.23
C ARG A 152 -1.02 -16.44 -5.26
N PHE A 153 -1.35 -15.16 -5.29
CA PHE A 153 -2.26 -14.62 -6.29
C PHE A 153 -1.60 -14.59 -7.67
N SER A 154 -2.40 -14.81 -8.71
CA SER A 154 -1.99 -14.61 -10.10
C SER A 154 -2.35 -13.22 -10.64
N ASP A 155 -3.38 -12.57 -10.05
CA ASP A 155 -3.85 -11.26 -10.48
C ASP A 155 -4.44 -10.47 -9.31
N THR A 156 -3.66 -9.57 -8.72
CA THR A 156 -4.10 -8.73 -7.60
C THR A 156 -4.86 -7.47 -8.03
N HIS A 157 -4.90 -7.18 -9.33
CA HIS A 157 -5.48 -5.94 -9.86
C HIS A 157 -6.73 -6.16 -10.73
N SER A 158 -7.23 -7.39 -10.81
CA SER A 158 -8.51 -7.64 -11.45
C SER A 158 -9.65 -6.99 -10.68
N GLY A 159 -10.50 -6.20 -11.34
CA GLY A 159 -11.71 -5.62 -10.75
C GLY A 159 -12.89 -6.61 -10.69
N PHE A 160 -12.82 -7.73 -11.40
CA PHE A 160 -13.92 -8.72 -11.46
C PHE A 160 -13.79 -9.72 -10.30
N ARG A 161 -14.58 -9.51 -9.27
CA ARG A 161 -14.49 -10.24 -7.99
C ARG A 161 -15.88 -10.56 -7.45
N ALA A 162 -15.94 -11.55 -6.57
CA ALA A 162 -17.13 -11.80 -5.77
C ALA A 162 -16.73 -12.07 -4.32
N ILE A 163 -17.48 -11.51 -3.37
CA ILE A 163 -17.24 -11.64 -1.93
C ILE A 163 -18.57 -11.89 -1.21
N THR A 164 -18.57 -12.71 -0.16
CA THR A 164 -19.75 -12.86 0.68
C THR A 164 -19.96 -11.63 1.57
N LYS A 165 -21.19 -11.30 1.91
CA LYS A 165 -21.53 -10.20 2.83
C LYS A 165 -20.81 -10.36 4.17
N GLU A 166 -20.83 -11.57 4.73
CA GLU A 166 -20.13 -11.89 5.98
C GLU A 166 -18.62 -11.64 5.90
N ALA A 167 -17.98 -12.06 4.81
CA ALA A 167 -16.56 -11.82 4.62
C ALA A 167 -16.24 -10.32 4.48
N LEU A 168 -17.07 -9.57 3.74
CA LEU A 168 -16.86 -8.13 3.58
C LEU A 168 -16.94 -7.38 4.91
N THR A 169 -17.88 -7.72 5.80
CA THR A 169 -18.00 -7.07 7.12
C THR A 169 -16.78 -7.28 8.01
N ARG A 170 -15.97 -8.31 7.76
CA ARG A 170 -14.70 -8.54 8.44
C ARG A 170 -13.56 -7.70 7.88
N LEU A 171 -13.72 -7.16 6.66
CA LEU A 171 -12.70 -6.35 6.01
C LEU A 171 -12.87 -4.88 6.39
N ASN A 172 -11.87 -4.32 7.06
CA ASN A 172 -11.82 -2.90 7.36
C ASN A 172 -11.10 -2.16 6.23
N ILE A 173 -11.78 -2.01 5.09
CA ILE A 173 -11.24 -1.34 3.89
C ILE A 173 -11.39 0.17 4.07
N LYS A 174 -10.32 0.92 3.79
CA LYS A 174 -10.23 2.37 4.03
C LYS A 174 -9.87 3.19 2.80
N THR A 175 -9.27 2.56 1.79
CA THR A 175 -8.78 3.30 0.63
C THR A 175 -9.90 3.59 -0.35
N GLY A 176 -10.00 4.87 -0.74
CA GLY A 176 -11.01 5.33 -1.70
C GLY A 176 -10.55 5.33 -3.16
N GLY A 177 -9.27 5.04 -3.42
CA GLY A 177 -8.65 5.08 -4.76
C GLY A 177 -8.53 3.70 -5.41
N MET A 178 -7.65 3.60 -6.42
CA MET A 178 -7.36 2.35 -7.14
C MET A 178 -6.69 1.28 -6.26
N GLU A 179 -6.02 1.69 -5.20
CA GLU A 179 -5.41 0.82 -4.20
C GLU A 179 -6.42 -0.06 -3.45
N PHE A 180 -7.71 0.27 -3.48
CA PHE A 180 -8.80 -0.53 -2.95
C PHE A 180 -8.72 -2.01 -3.40
N ALA A 181 -8.40 -2.23 -4.67
CA ALA A 181 -8.29 -3.57 -5.22
C ALA A 181 -7.21 -4.42 -4.51
N SER A 182 -6.06 -3.82 -4.22
CA SER A 182 -4.97 -4.47 -3.48
C SER A 182 -5.27 -4.56 -1.99
N GLU A 183 -5.87 -3.52 -1.40
CA GLU A 183 -6.24 -3.50 0.02
C GLU A 183 -7.19 -4.63 0.37
N MET A 184 -8.25 -4.84 -0.43
CA MET A 184 -9.21 -5.92 -0.22
C MET A 184 -8.52 -7.28 -0.11
N LEU A 185 -7.58 -7.60 -1.00
CA LEU A 185 -6.86 -8.88 -0.99
C LEU A 185 -5.90 -9.01 0.19
N ILE A 186 -5.24 -7.93 0.53
CA ILE A 186 -4.34 -7.87 1.69
C ILE A 186 -5.12 -8.08 2.98
N MET A 187 -6.24 -7.38 3.15
CA MET A 187 -7.09 -7.52 4.34
C MET A 187 -7.74 -8.91 4.39
N ALA A 188 -8.21 -9.43 3.26
CA ALA A 188 -8.75 -10.80 3.17
C ALA A 188 -7.71 -11.85 3.59
N SER A 189 -6.45 -11.66 3.18
CA SER A 189 -5.35 -12.56 3.59
C SER A 189 -5.03 -12.42 5.08
N LYS A 190 -5.03 -11.21 5.63
CA LYS A 190 -4.82 -10.96 7.08
C LYS A 190 -5.92 -11.56 7.96
N GLU A 191 -7.16 -11.55 7.46
CA GLU A 191 -8.31 -12.14 8.14
C GLU A 191 -8.46 -13.64 7.87
N ASN A 192 -7.47 -14.27 7.19
CA ASN A 192 -7.47 -15.69 6.84
C ASN A 192 -8.73 -16.14 6.09
N LEU A 193 -9.26 -15.28 5.20
CA LEU A 193 -10.38 -15.64 4.35
C LEU A 193 -9.99 -16.72 3.33
N ARG A 194 -10.95 -17.57 2.99
CA ARG A 194 -10.78 -18.60 1.94
C ARG A 194 -10.92 -17.96 0.57
N ILE A 195 -9.78 -17.61 -0.03
CA ILE A 195 -9.70 -16.92 -1.32
C ILE A 195 -9.52 -17.96 -2.44
N LYS A 196 -10.27 -17.82 -3.51
CA LYS A 196 -10.16 -18.62 -4.74
C LYS A 196 -9.95 -17.73 -5.95
N GLU A 197 -9.27 -18.26 -6.96
CA GLU A 197 -9.13 -17.60 -8.26
C GLU A 197 -9.78 -18.47 -9.34
N VAL A 198 -10.55 -17.84 -10.23
CA VAL A 198 -11.12 -18.46 -11.41
C VAL A 198 -10.60 -17.77 -12.67
N PRO A 199 -10.37 -18.52 -13.77
CA PRO A 199 -9.99 -17.92 -15.04
C PRO A 199 -11.15 -17.10 -15.62
N ILE A 200 -10.86 -15.91 -16.15
CA ILE A 200 -11.83 -15.05 -16.84
C ILE A 200 -11.27 -14.53 -18.16
N ASN A 201 -12.17 -14.14 -19.05
CA ASN A 201 -11.83 -13.48 -20.30
C ASN A 201 -11.78 -11.96 -20.09
N TYR A 202 -10.75 -11.30 -20.67
CA TYR A 202 -10.57 -9.86 -20.59
C TYR A 202 -10.52 -9.25 -21.99
N TYR A 203 -11.43 -8.32 -22.28
CA TYR A 203 -11.69 -7.78 -23.60
C TYR A 203 -11.15 -6.37 -23.79
N PRO A 204 -10.93 -5.94 -25.05
CA PRO A 204 -10.51 -4.58 -25.33
C PRO A 204 -11.56 -3.56 -24.87
N ARG A 205 -11.11 -2.49 -24.26
CA ARG A 205 -11.93 -1.35 -23.87
C ARG A 205 -12.40 -0.58 -25.10
N LYS A 206 -13.67 -0.17 -25.10
CA LYS A 206 -14.24 0.64 -26.19
C LYS A 206 -13.87 2.11 -26.07
N ALA A 207 -13.90 2.67 -24.87
CA ALA A 207 -13.54 4.04 -24.57
C ALA A 207 -12.05 4.19 -24.17
N PRO A 208 -11.43 5.39 -24.29
CA PRO A 208 -10.08 5.64 -23.83
C PRO A 208 -9.90 5.35 -22.33
N SER A 209 -8.74 4.82 -21.95
CA SER A 209 -8.44 4.59 -20.54
C SER A 209 -8.32 5.89 -19.77
N LYS A 210 -9.00 5.99 -18.62
CA LYS A 210 -8.92 7.11 -17.68
C LYS A 210 -7.81 6.92 -16.63
N LEU A 211 -7.08 5.80 -16.71
CA LEU A 211 -5.99 5.47 -15.79
C LEU A 211 -4.69 6.14 -16.23
N HIS A 212 -4.01 6.74 -15.27
CA HIS A 212 -2.67 7.27 -15.42
C HIS A 212 -1.64 6.23 -14.92
N SER A 213 -1.20 5.35 -15.81
CA SER A 213 -0.41 4.14 -15.50
C SER A 213 0.73 4.35 -14.50
N PHE A 214 1.50 5.44 -14.61
CA PHE A 214 2.61 5.71 -13.70
C PHE A 214 2.12 6.19 -12.32
N ALA A 215 1.16 7.10 -12.28
CA ALA A 215 0.63 7.63 -11.02
C ALA A 215 -0.11 6.54 -10.23
N ASP A 216 -0.89 5.70 -10.92
CA ASP A 216 -1.62 4.60 -10.28
C ASP A 216 -0.68 3.50 -9.82
N GLY A 217 0.33 3.12 -10.63
CA GLY A 217 1.39 2.19 -10.23
C GLY A 217 2.15 2.67 -8.98
N TRP A 218 2.51 3.96 -8.93
CA TRP A 218 3.15 4.56 -7.77
C TRP A 218 2.25 4.54 -6.52
N ARG A 219 0.93 4.79 -6.67
CA ARG A 219 -0.03 4.67 -5.55
C ARG A 219 -0.05 3.26 -4.98
N HIS A 220 -0.08 2.24 -5.83
CA HIS A 220 -0.03 0.85 -5.37
C HIS A 220 1.28 0.51 -4.65
N ILE A 221 2.44 0.88 -5.20
CA ILE A 221 3.74 0.67 -4.56
C ILE A 221 3.78 1.35 -3.19
N ARG A 222 3.40 2.62 -3.13
CA ARG A 222 3.35 3.39 -1.88
C ARG A 222 2.42 2.74 -0.85
N PHE A 223 1.25 2.28 -1.27
CA PHE A 223 0.30 1.61 -0.40
C PHE A 223 0.86 0.30 0.16
N VAL A 224 1.45 -0.53 -0.69
CA VAL A 224 2.07 -1.81 -0.29
C VAL A 224 3.23 -1.59 0.68
N LEU A 225 4.09 -0.59 0.41
CA LEU A 225 5.19 -0.21 1.31
C LEU A 225 4.68 0.32 2.67
N LEU A 226 3.57 1.07 2.66
CA LEU A 226 2.94 1.55 3.89
C LEU A 226 2.40 0.41 4.74
N MET A 227 1.85 -0.64 4.11
CA MET A 227 1.30 -1.80 4.81
C MET A 227 2.36 -2.65 5.52
N LYS A 228 3.61 -2.69 5.04
CA LYS A 228 4.74 -3.39 5.68
C LYS A 228 6.08 -2.69 5.43
N PRO A 229 6.35 -1.55 6.05
CA PRO A 229 7.56 -0.77 5.78
C PRO A 229 8.84 -1.42 6.31
N LEU A 230 8.76 -2.20 7.41
CA LEU A 230 9.95 -2.74 8.06
C LEU A 230 10.76 -3.66 7.15
N PRO A 231 10.23 -4.72 6.52
CA PRO A 231 11.04 -5.64 5.73
C PRO A 231 11.62 -4.99 4.45
N PHE A 232 10.93 -3.98 3.88
CA PHE A 232 11.33 -3.40 2.58
C PHE A 232 12.16 -2.14 2.70
N ILE A 233 12.07 -1.43 3.80
CA ILE A 233 12.76 -0.17 4.01
C ILE A 233 13.75 -0.30 5.18
N ALA A 234 13.30 -0.79 6.35
CA ALA A 234 14.16 -0.85 7.52
C ALA A 234 15.29 -1.88 7.38
N ILE A 235 15.00 -3.09 6.85
CA ILE A 235 16.05 -4.12 6.70
C ILE A 235 17.15 -3.67 5.72
N PRO A 236 16.86 -3.22 4.48
CA PRO A 236 17.89 -2.69 3.59
C PRO A 236 18.65 -1.50 4.19
N GLY A 237 17.92 -0.57 4.85
CA GLY A 237 18.55 0.55 5.55
C GLY A 237 19.51 0.10 6.67
N SER A 238 19.12 -0.91 7.45
CA SER A 238 19.96 -1.47 8.52
C SER A 238 21.21 -2.16 7.95
N ILE A 239 21.07 -2.90 6.86
CA ILE A 239 22.20 -3.53 6.17
C ILE A 239 23.17 -2.44 5.68
N PHE A 240 22.62 -1.40 5.04
CA PHE A 240 23.41 -0.30 4.51
C PHE A 240 24.17 0.45 5.62
N ALA A 241 23.49 0.77 6.72
CA ALA A 241 24.13 1.39 7.90
C ALA A 241 25.18 0.47 8.54
N GLY A 242 24.88 -0.83 8.67
CA GLY A 242 25.78 -1.82 9.24
C GLY A 242 27.06 -2.01 8.42
N VAL A 243 26.94 -2.09 7.09
CA VAL A 243 28.12 -2.13 6.19
C VAL A 243 28.94 -0.85 6.34
N GLY A 244 28.30 0.31 6.35
CA GLY A 244 28.97 1.59 6.56
C GLY A 244 29.74 1.65 7.89
N PHE A 245 29.10 1.22 8.97
CA PHE A 245 29.72 1.15 10.30
C PHE A 245 30.93 0.22 10.33
N LEU A 246 30.82 -0.96 9.73
CA LEU A 246 31.91 -1.91 9.62
C LEU A 246 33.09 -1.35 8.81
N LEU A 247 32.83 -0.68 7.69
CA LEU A 247 33.87 -0.01 6.89
C LEU A 247 34.57 1.07 7.70
N MET A 248 33.84 1.95 8.37
CA MET A 248 34.43 2.98 9.21
C MET A 248 35.29 2.38 10.32
N THR A 249 34.76 1.41 11.06
CA THR A 249 35.48 0.78 12.18
C THR A 249 36.73 0.06 11.70
N PHE A 250 36.62 -0.72 10.61
CA PHE A 250 37.76 -1.48 10.06
C PHE A 250 38.91 -0.57 9.65
N PHE A 251 38.63 0.48 8.87
CA PHE A 251 39.70 1.38 8.42
C PHE A 251 40.23 2.30 9.54
N TYR A 252 39.38 2.66 10.49
CA TYR A 252 39.85 3.42 11.67
C TYR A 252 40.83 2.60 12.51
N VAL A 253 40.51 1.33 12.79
CA VAL A 253 41.40 0.43 13.56
C VAL A 253 42.67 0.07 12.80
N LYS A 254 42.59 -0.09 11.46
CA LYS A 254 43.76 -0.37 10.61
C LYS A 254 44.76 0.80 10.61
N GLY A 255 44.31 2.02 10.92
CA GLY A 255 45.09 3.23 10.85
C GLY A 255 45.31 3.74 9.43
N ASN A 256 46.06 4.85 9.29
CA ASN A 256 46.36 5.48 7.99
C ASN A 256 45.13 5.87 7.16
N VAL A 257 44.00 6.18 7.81
CA VAL A 257 42.74 6.57 7.13
C VAL A 257 43.00 7.72 6.16
N GLU A 258 43.71 8.74 6.63
CA GLU A 258 43.93 10.00 5.91
C GLU A 258 44.87 9.82 4.71
N ALA A 259 45.83 8.92 4.81
CA ALA A 259 46.83 8.72 3.76
C ALA A 259 46.36 7.83 2.62
N SER A 260 45.57 6.77 2.91
CA SER A 260 45.25 5.73 1.92
C SER A 260 43.81 5.29 1.85
N HIS A 261 42.98 5.55 2.87
CA HIS A 261 41.63 4.98 2.98
C HIS A 261 40.53 6.03 3.20
N LEU A 262 40.81 7.31 3.01
CA LEU A 262 39.92 8.42 3.29
C LEU A 262 38.58 8.29 2.52
N HIS A 263 38.65 7.99 1.22
CA HIS A 263 37.40 7.85 0.39
C HIS A 263 36.50 6.73 0.88
N THR A 264 37.08 5.59 1.27
CA THR A 264 36.30 4.45 1.80
C THR A 264 35.72 4.77 3.17
N PHE A 265 36.45 5.53 4.00
CA PHE A 265 35.98 5.98 5.30
C PHE A 265 34.81 6.97 5.17
N ILE A 266 34.89 7.92 4.23
CA ILE A 266 33.78 8.83 3.86
C ILE A 266 32.57 8.06 3.34
N LEU A 267 32.80 7.07 2.46
CA LEU A 267 31.71 6.22 1.97
C LEU A 267 31.00 5.51 3.14
N GLY A 268 31.78 4.95 4.09
CA GLY A 268 31.23 4.35 5.30
C GLY A 268 30.37 5.33 6.11
N ALA A 269 30.83 6.57 6.28
CA ALA A 269 30.09 7.63 6.97
C ALA A 269 28.76 7.96 6.28
N ILE A 270 28.78 8.11 4.96
CA ILE A 270 27.54 8.34 4.16
C ILE A 270 26.59 7.16 4.32
N MET A 271 27.10 5.93 4.28
CA MET A 271 26.28 4.73 4.45
C MET A 271 25.66 4.63 5.84
N VAL A 272 26.37 4.99 6.90
CA VAL A 272 25.83 5.04 8.28
C VAL A 272 24.70 6.06 8.37
N MET A 273 24.96 7.30 7.97
CA MET A 273 23.97 8.38 8.05
C MET A 273 22.75 8.11 7.18
N GLY A 274 22.96 7.72 5.92
CA GLY A 274 21.87 7.40 4.98
C GLY A 274 21.06 6.17 5.40
N GLY A 275 21.75 5.11 5.84
CA GLY A 275 21.09 3.90 6.30
C GLY A 275 20.24 4.13 7.55
N LEU A 276 20.75 4.88 8.54
CA LEU A 276 19.98 5.25 9.73
C LEU A 276 18.77 6.09 9.36
N GLN A 277 18.90 7.08 8.46
CA GLN A 277 17.76 7.87 7.99
C GLN A 277 16.66 7.00 7.39
N VAL A 278 17.04 6.02 6.58
CA VAL A 278 16.10 5.06 5.96
C VAL A 278 15.39 4.24 7.05
N VAL A 279 16.12 3.75 8.06
CA VAL A 279 15.52 2.98 9.18
C VAL A 279 14.54 3.83 9.98
N LEU A 280 14.92 5.04 10.36
CA LEU A 280 14.06 5.95 11.13
C LEU A 280 12.80 6.32 10.32
N SER A 281 12.95 6.57 9.02
CA SER A 281 11.80 6.80 8.12
C SER A 281 10.86 5.61 8.06
N ALA A 282 11.38 4.38 7.99
CA ALA A 282 10.57 3.17 8.01
C ALA A 282 9.79 3.00 9.32
N LEU A 283 10.38 3.37 10.47
CA LEU A 283 9.70 3.35 11.76
C LEU A 283 8.57 4.39 11.83
N LEU A 284 8.75 5.60 11.29
CA LEU A 284 7.69 6.61 11.17
C LEU A 284 6.55 6.10 10.28
N MET A 285 6.87 5.52 9.11
CA MET A 285 5.86 4.92 8.23
C MET A 285 5.09 3.80 8.93
N LYS A 286 5.78 2.97 9.72
CA LYS A 286 5.16 1.90 10.51
C LYS A 286 4.21 2.46 11.56
N THR A 287 4.61 3.51 12.27
CA THR A 287 3.75 4.20 13.23
C THR A 287 2.51 4.77 12.56
N TYR A 288 2.69 5.45 11.43
CA TYR A 288 1.58 5.95 10.62
C TYR A 288 0.61 4.83 10.25
N SER A 289 1.12 3.69 9.78
CA SER A 289 0.34 2.52 9.41
C SER A 289 -0.51 1.99 10.59
N VAL A 290 0.06 1.94 11.79
CA VAL A 290 -0.64 1.49 13.00
C VAL A 290 -1.72 2.48 13.44
N ILE A 291 -1.40 3.78 13.50
CA ILE A 291 -2.35 4.83 13.89
C ILE A 291 -3.57 4.86 12.97
N HIS A 292 -3.36 4.69 11.66
CA HIS A 292 -4.47 4.66 10.69
C HIS A 292 -5.14 3.28 10.57
N GLY A 293 -4.74 2.30 11.41
CA GLY A 293 -5.36 0.98 11.49
C GLY A 293 -5.13 0.10 10.27
N PHE A 294 -4.09 0.38 9.47
CA PHE A 294 -3.64 -0.52 8.41
C PHE A 294 -2.88 -1.73 8.95
N GLU A 295 -2.30 -1.62 10.14
CA GLU A 295 -1.56 -2.70 10.77
C GLU A 295 -1.80 -2.74 12.30
N LYS A 296 -1.67 -3.95 12.89
CA LYS A 296 -1.83 -4.13 14.34
C LYS A 296 -0.59 -3.63 15.09
N LYS A 297 -0.79 -3.06 16.28
CA LYS A 297 0.28 -2.63 17.19
C LYS A 297 0.90 -3.87 17.83
N THR A 298 2.01 -4.36 17.30
CA THR A 298 2.66 -5.58 17.77
C THR A 298 4.19 -5.47 17.79
N GLY A 299 4.85 -6.19 18.70
CA GLY A 299 6.29 -6.39 18.73
C GLY A 299 7.11 -5.10 18.89
N ILE A 300 8.13 -4.94 18.06
CA ILE A 300 9.08 -3.82 18.14
C ILE A 300 8.39 -2.46 18.13
N ILE A 301 7.32 -2.31 17.33
CA ILE A 301 6.65 -1.01 17.22
C ILE A 301 5.98 -0.59 18.52
N GLU A 302 5.47 -1.53 19.32
CA GLU A 302 4.91 -1.23 20.62
C GLU A 302 5.95 -0.58 21.55
N LEU A 303 7.20 -1.04 21.48
CA LEU A 303 8.32 -0.46 22.22
C LEU A 303 8.60 1.00 21.77
N PHE A 304 8.57 1.26 20.46
CA PHE A 304 8.82 2.59 19.91
C PHE A 304 7.65 3.56 20.12
N MET A 305 6.42 3.08 20.30
CA MET A 305 5.23 3.90 20.52
C MET A 305 4.99 4.20 22.03
N ARG A 306 5.72 3.60 22.94
CA ARG A 306 5.61 3.92 24.38
C ARG A 306 6.19 5.30 24.66
N TYR A 307 5.40 6.19 25.30
CA TYR A 307 5.81 7.56 25.61
C TYR A 307 7.18 7.64 26.32
N HIS A 308 7.38 6.83 27.34
CA HIS A 308 8.65 6.79 28.10
C HIS A 308 9.89 6.43 27.25
N ASN A 309 9.74 5.69 26.16
CA ASN A 309 10.83 5.36 25.27
C ASN A 309 11.13 6.51 24.29
N LEU A 310 10.13 7.33 23.94
CA LEU A 310 10.33 8.51 23.11
C LEU A 310 11.24 9.54 23.81
N GLU A 311 11.05 9.75 25.11
CA GLU A 311 11.94 10.60 25.92
C GLU A 311 13.38 10.09 25.91
N LYS A 312 13.57 8.76 26.02
CA LYS A 312 14.91 8.15 25.93
C LYS A 312 15.54 8.36 24.56
N PHE A 313 14.78 8.22 23.47
CA PHE A 313 15.30 8.50 22.13
C PHE A 313 15.65 9.96 21.95
N LEU A 314 14.82 10.88 22.44
CA LEU A 314 15.09 12.31 22.40
C LEU A 314 16.38 12.65 23.14
N LEU A 315 16.53 12.16 24.38
CA LEU A 315 17.73 12.37 25.19
C LEU A 315 18.97 11.72 24.58
N SER A 316 18.86 10.49 24.04
CA SER A 316 20.00 9.81 23.41
C SER A 316 20.44 10.53 22.13
N GLY A 317 19.51 11.02 21.33
CA GLY A 317 19.81 11.83 20.14
C GLY A 317 20.51 13.14 20.50
N ALA A 318 19.99 13.86 21.49
CA ALA A 318 20.59 15.08 22.00
C ALA A 318 22.00 14.84 22.56
N PHE A 319 22.17 13.78 23.36
CA PHE A 319 23.46 13.38 23.91
C PHE A 319 24.50 13.05 22.82
N LEU A 320 24.07 12.27 21.82
CA LEU A 320 24.96 11.88 20.71
C LEU A 320 25.42 13.11 19.90
N ALA A 321 24.46 14.01 19.59
CA ALA A 321 24.76 15.25 18.90
C ALA A 321 25.71 16.15 19.71
N PHE A 322 25.41 16.29 21.01
CA PHE A 322 26.26 17.08 21.93
C PHE A 322 27.69 16.53 22.00
N PHE A 323 27.86 15.20 22.11
CA PHE A 323 29.17 14.56 22.13
C PHE A 323 29.93 14.77 20.80
N GLY A 324 29.24 14.69 19.68
CA GLY A 324 29.81 15.02 18.37
C GLY A 324 30.26 16.48 18.28
N ILE A 325 29.45 17.42 18.79
CA ILE A 325 29.82 18.86 18.86
C ILE A 325 31.05 19.06 19.72
N LEU A 326 31.18 18.40 20.87
CA LEU A 326 32.38 18.50 21.73
C LEU A 326 33.65 18.04 21.02
N ILE A 327 33.58 16.94 20.25
CA ILE A 327 34.70 16.47 19.44
C ILE A 327 35.07 17.53 18.38
N GLY A 328 34.07 18.04 17.65
CA GLY A 328 34.28 19.08 16.64
C GLY A 328 34.90 20.37 17.25
N PHE A 329 34.42 20.77 18.41
CA PHE A 329 34.94 21.92 19.13
C PHE A 329 36.42 21.72 19.57
N ASN A 330 36.76 20.52 20.02
CA ASN A 330 38.16 20.18 20.36
C ASN A 330 39.07 20.30 19.12
N ILE A 331 38.61 19.85 17.95
CA ILE A 331 39.37 20.00 16.69
C ILE A 331 39.62 21.49 16.37
N ILE A 332 38.61 22.35 16.55
CA ILE A 332 38.70 23.78 16.31
C ILE A 332 39.72 24.41 17.27
N ILE A 333 39.70 24.06 18.57
CA ILE A 333 40.68 24.56 19.55
C ILE A 333 42.09 24.16 19.15
N GLN A 334 42.32 22.91 18.77
CA GLN A 334 43.63 22.46 18.32
C GLN A 334 44.09 23.21 17.06
N TRP A 335 43.19 23.40 16.09
CA TRP A 335 43.51 24.17 14.88
C TRP A 335 43.93 25.63 15.17
N ILE A 336 43.23 26.27 16.10
CA ILE A 336 43.59 27.62 16.55
C ILE A 336 44.97 27.60 17.28
N SER A 337 45.22 26.62 18.14
CA SER A 337 46.49 26.49 18.87
C SER A 337 47.70 26.26 17.96
N GLU A 338 47.48 25.64 16.80
CA GLU A 338 48.49 25.42 15.75
C GLU A 338 48.58 26.58 14.75
N ASN A 339 48.11 27.78 15.12
CA ASN A 339 48.09 28.98 14.28
C ASN A 339 47.45 28.77 12.89
N PHE A 340 46.32 28.06 12.85
CA PHE A 340 45.55 27.74 11.61
C PHE A 340 46.36 26.90 10.61
N GLY A 341 47.24 26.03 11.09
CA GLY A 341 48.03 25.10 10.30
C GLY A 341 47.20 24.03 9.58
N ILE A 342 47.85 23.03 8.98
CA ILE A 342 47.19 21.96 8.26
C ILE A 342 46.43 21.06 9.25
N LEU A 343 45.11 20.89 9.07
CA LEU A 343 44.29 20.00 9.86
C LEU A 343 44.60 18.53 9.49
N SER A 344 45.29 17.84 10.42
CA SER A 344 45.66 16.42 10.24
C SER A 344 44.61 15.41 10.79
N GLN A 345 43.46 15.89 11.27
CA GLN A 345 42.45 15.09 11.97
C GLN A 345 41.15 14.90 11.18
N ILE A 346 41.27 14.65 9.88
CA ILE A 346 40.09 14.52 8.98
C ILE A 346 39.18 13.36 9.41
N SER A 347 39.76 12.23 9.82
CA SER A 347 39.00 11.07 10.30
C SER A 347 38.17 11.39 11.55
N THR A 348 38.73 12.14 12.50
CA THR A 348 38.03 12.59 13.72
C THR A 348 36.93 13.59 13.40
N ALA A 349 37.16 14.48 12.43
CA ALA A 349 36.14 15.42 11.95
C ALA A 349 34.96 14.71 11.30
N ILE A 350 35.22 13.65 10.50
CA ILE A 350 34.16 12.82 9.91
C ILE A 350 33.38 12.08 11.00
N ILE A 351 34.03 11.53 12.02
CA ILE A 351 33.36 10.90 13.17
C ILE A 351 32.47 11.92 13.90
N SER A 352 33.00 13.13 14.18
CA SER A 352 32.20 14.21 14.77
C SER A 352 30.97 14.53 13.93
N LEU A 353 31.09 14.65 12.59
CA LEU A 353 29.99 14.89 11.67
C LEU A 353 28.95 13.77 11.72
N VAL A 354 29.38 12.51 11.72
CA VAL A 354 28.46 11.34 11.82
C VAL A 354 27.71 11.38 13.14
N LEU A 355 28.37 11.64 14.26
CA LEU A 355 27.74 11.71 15.58
C LEU A 355 26.72 12.85 15.67
N VAL A 356 27.04 14.04 15.20
CA VAL A 356 26.13 15.19 15.18
C VAL A 356 24.91 14.87 14.30
N THR A 357 25.15 14.40 13.10
CA THR A 357 24.07 14.14 12.13
C THR A 357 23.15 13.01 12.60
N THR A 358 23.70 11.89 13.05
CA THR A 358 22.90 10.75 13.54
C THR A 358 22.18 11.10 14.84
N GLY A 359 22.81 11.87 15.73
CA GLY A 359 22.16 12.39 16.94
C GLY A 359 20.96 13.28 16.61
N LEU A 360 21.12 14.21 15.66
CA LEU A 360 20.04 15.07 15.20
C LEU A 360 18.91 14.27 14.53
N GLN A 361 19.25 13.26 13.71
CA GLN A 361 18.25 12.38 13.09
C GLN A 361 17.40 11.63 14.13
N ILE A 362 18.04 11.06 15.18
CA ILE A 362 17.34 10.37 16.27
C ILE A 362 16.49 11.36 17.06
N PHE A 363 16.98 12.56 17.36
CA PHE A 363 16.23 13.60 18.05
C PHE A 363 14.98 13.99 17.26
N LEU A 364 15.10 14.32 15.98
CA LEU A 364 13.98 14.69 15.11
C LEU A 364 13.00 13.54 14.94
N PHE A 365 13.48 12.31 14.81
CA PHE A 365 12.63 11.13 14.78
C PHE A 365 11.75 11.05 16.03
N ALA A 366 12.33 11.22 17.23
CA ALA A 366 11.58 11.19 18.49
C ALA A 366 10.51 12.29 18.56
N VAL A 367 10.84 13.51 18.08
CA VAL A 367 9.89 14.62 18.00
C VAL A 367 8.73 14.29 17.06
N PHE A 368 9.00 13.87 15.83
CA PHE A 368 7.97 13.52 14.85
C PHE A 368 7.10 12.35 15.34
N GLN A 369 7.72 11.32 15.91
CA GLN A 369 7.02 10.19 16.50
C GLN A 369 6.08 10.64 17.62
N SER A 370 6.54 11.52 18.51
CA SER A 370 5.72 12.08 19.61
C SER A 370 4.53 12.88 19.06
N MET A 371 4.75 13.72 18.03
CA MET A 371 3.67 14.50 17.41
C MET A 371 2.60 13.60 16.76
N MET A 372 3.00 12.51 16.10
CA MET A 372 2.06 11.56 15.51
C MET A 372 1.19 10.86 16.56
N LEU A 373 1.74 10.56 17.74
CA LEU A 373 1.02 9.87 18.82
C LEU A 373 0.09 10.79 19.62
N LEU A 374 0.29 12.11 19.62
CA LEU A 374 -0.62 13.06 20.27
C LEU A 374 -2.03 13.01 19.68
N ASN A 375 -2.16 12.78 18.39
CA ASN A 375 -3.47 12.69 17.72
C ASN A 375 -4.22 11.38 18.06
N GLU A 376 -3.54 10.30 18.42
CA GLU A 376 -4.18 9.03 18.80
C GLU A 376 -4.96 9.15 20.12
N ASN A 377 -4.41 9.90 21.08
CA ASN A 377 -5.03 10.08 22.41
C ASN A 377 -6.30 10.97 22.37
N ASN A 378 -6.43 11.82 21.36
CA ASN A 378 -7.61 12.68 21.19
C ASN A 378 -8.77 11.99 20.46
N SER A 379 -8.51 10.94 19.69
CA SER A 379 -9.52 10.18 18.95
C SER A 379 -10.10 8.98 19.72
N SER A 380 -9.48 8.59 20.84
CA SER A 380 -9.95 7.50 21.71
C SER A 380 -10.77 8.00 22.90
N GLY A 381 -10.99 9.31 23.01
CA GLY A 381 -11.74 9.97 24.09
C GLY A 381 -13.08 10.63 23.67
N SER A 382 -13.56 10.35 22.45
CA SER A 382 -14.86 10.87 21.96
C SER A 382 -15.84 9.75 21.64
#